data_7a94aafffbe6ee50dfa1846ce810f3b8
#
_entry.id   7a94aafffbe6ee50dfa1846ce810f3b8
#
_cell.length_a   1.000
_cell.length_b   1.000
_cell.length_c   1.000
_cell.angle_alpha   90.00
_cell.angle_beta   90.00
_cell.angle_gamma   90.00
#
_symmetry.space_group_name_H-M   'P 1'
#
loop_
_entity.id
_entity.type
_entity.pdbx_description
1 polymer ?
#
loop_
_entity_poly.entity_id
_entity_poly.type
_entity_poly.pdbx_seq_one_letter_code
_entity_poly.pdbx_strand_id
1 'polypeptide(L)'
;MPLGGNYGGALQDYALQQLLHGLGHEPTTCVVPFPPGHNADNRQPWEGSPLIPFLRKHVKATARLRCPLDFDQLREYGFEGYVAGSDQIWAPSFRLRSFYSAMFMSFLPRGDQSPKVVYGASFGRAKWSLSRWLLYRWKYAPLVRRFDGVSVREDEGVEYCRRFFGVDAQVVLDPVAMLSGADFERLLSLRRRPESEAGVFAYILDPSPLKSGVCEEMRRRLGVGDVTLIGDCSRKDIEHHTMEQWLEGFMNAAFVVTDSFHGTVLSLLFHKPFAVFCNACRGASRFASLLKPLGLEDHIIDETSCLDDQFYEGIARIPDYERVEAALAPARQASLRFLRDSLEKRGAREASR
;
A
#
# COMPACT_ATOMS: atom_id res chain seq x y z
N MET A 1 10.30 2.51 -6.11
CA MET A 1 10.26 2.76 -4.64
C MET A 1 11.52 2.22 -3.98
N PRO A 2 11.93 2.74 -2.81
CA PRO A 2 12.90 2.03 -1.98
C PRO A 2 12.23 0.75 -1.46
N LEU A 3 12.63 -0.39 -2.02
CA LEU A 3 12.14 -1.70 -1.59
C LEU A 3 12.85 -2.13 -0.29
N GLY A 4 12.17 -2.91 0.55
CA GLY A 4 12.76 -3.50 1.76
C GLY A 4 12.71 -2.65 3.02
N GLY A 5 12.08 -1.46 2.98
CA GLY A 5 11.93 -0.59 4.15
C GLY A 5 10.71 -0.85 5.00
N ASN A 6 9.62 -1.39 4.44
CA ASN A 6 8.44 -1.80 5.18
C ASN A 6 7.69 -2.93 4.47
N TYR A 7 6.95 -3.72 5.23
CA TYR A 7 6.19 -4.88 4.75
C TYR A 7 5.15 -4.49 3.71
N GLY A 8 4.33 -3.47 4.02
CA GLY A 8 3.24 -3.05 3.14
C GLY A 8 3.72 -2.60 1.78
N GLY A 9 4.80 -1.81 1.71
CA GLY A 9 5.37 -1.36 0.44
C GLY A 9 5.94 -2.50 -0.40
N ALA A 10 6.60 -3.47 0.23
CA ALA A 10 7.14 -4.64 -0.47
C ALA A 10 6.01 -5.54 -1.01
N LEU A 11 4.97 -5.76 -0.19
CA LEU A 11 3.81 -6.55 -0.58
C LEU A 11 3.00 -5.88 -1.70
N GLN A 12 2.89 -4.55 -1.65
CA GLN A 12 2.19 -3.74 -2.64
C GLN A 12 2.86 -3.79 -4.02
N ASP A 13 4.20 -3.75 -4.03
CA ASP A 13 4.98 -3.90 -5.26
C ASP A 13 4.80 -5.29 -5.88
N TYR A 14 4.89 -6.33 -5.05
CA TYR A 14 4.57 -7.71 -5.45
C TYR A 14 3.15 -7.83 -6.02
N ALA A 15 2.16 -7.31 -5.31
CA ALA A 15 0.76 -7.40 -5.72
C ALA A 15 0.51 -6.69 -7.06
N LEU A 16 1.11 -5.50 -7.27
CA LEU A 16 0.98 -4.78 -8.53
C LEU A 16 1.64 -5.56 -9.69
N GLN A 17 2.79 -6.20 -9.45
CA GLN A 17 3.39 -7.08 -10.46
C GLN A 17 2.48 -8.27 -10.80
N GLN A 18 1.84 -8.90 -9.81
CA GLN A 18 0.89 -9.99 -10.07
C GLN A 18 -0.32 -9.53 -10.90
N LEU A 19 -0.84 -8.35 -10.64
CA LEU A 19 -1.94 -7.77 -11.44
C LEU A 19 -1.51 -7.54 -12.89
N LEU A 20 -0.33 -6.98 -13.10
CA LEU A 20 0.22 -6.74 -14.45
C LEU A 20 0.52 -8.05 -15.18
N HIS A 21 1.06 -9.06 -14.50
CA HIS A 21 1.23 -10.42 -15.05
C HIS A 21 -0.12 -11.03 -15.47
N GLY A 22 -1.15 -10.89 -14.64
CA GLY A 22 -2.51 -11.35 -14.95
C GLY A 22 -3.14 -10.65 -16.16
N LEU A 23 -2.63 -9.47 -16.54
CA LEU A 23 -3.00 -8.74 -17.76
C LEU A 23 -2.07 -9.08 -18.97
N GLY A 24 -1.12 -9.99 -18.81
CA GLY A 24 -0.24 -10.42 -19.89
C GLY A 24 1.03 -9.58 -20.07
N HIS A 25 1.36 -8.74 -19.08
CA HIS A 25 2.57 -7.91 -19.10
C HIS A 25 3.74 -8.57 -18.35
N GLU A 26 4.96 -8.13 -18.65
CA GLU A 26 6.20 -8.52 -17.97
C GLU A 26 6.74 -7.35 -17.10
N PRO A 27 6.15 -7.12 -15.91
CA PRO A 27 6.53 -5.97 -15.09
C PRO A 27 7.94 -6.12 -14.51
N THR A 28 8.63 -4.98 -14.41
CA THR A 28 9.93 -4.88 -13.74
C THR A 28 9.93 -3.63 -12.86
N THR A 29 10.19 -3.79 -11.57
CA THR A 29 10.20 -2.68 -10.63
C THR A 29 11.48 -1.89 -10.73
N CYS A 30 11.35 -0.58 -10.89
CA CYS A 30 12.47 0.34 -10.84
C CYS A 30 12.90 0.58 -9.39
N VAL A 31 14.11 0.13 -9.03
CA VAL A 31 14.64 0.24 -7.67
C VAL A 31 15.35 1.58 -7.47
N VAL A 32 14.83 2.41 -6.58
CA VAL A 32 15.46 3.68 -6.17
C VAL A 32 16.09 3.56 -4.79
N PRO A 33 17.17 4.29 -4.50
CA PRO A 33 17.81 4.28 -3.19
C PRO A 33 16.94 4.99 -2.14
N PHE A 34 17.16 4.65 -0.87
CA PHE A 34 16.65 5.47 0.23
C PHE A 34 17.31 6.84 0.25
N PRO A 35 16.59 7.90 0.68
CA PRO A 35 17.17 9.22 0.82
C PRO A 35 18.31 9.20 1.84
N PRO A 36 19.39 10.01 1.61
CA PRO A 36 20.41 10.23 2.60
C PRO A 36 19.81 10.72 3.94
N GLY A 37 20.28 10.18 5.05
CA GLY A 37 19.83 10.59 6.40
C GLY A 37 18.67 9.77 6.98
N HIS A 38 18.18 8.74 6.31
CA HIS A 38 17.19 7.81 6.89
C HIS A 38 17.79 6.78 7.85
N ASN A 39 19.13 6.56 7.78
CA ASN A 39 19.89 5.76 8.72
C ASN A 39 21.15 6.52 9.14
N ALA A 40 21.31 6.76 10.44
CA ALA A 40 22.50 7.40 11.02
C ALA A 40 23.80 6.64 10.75
N ASP A 41 23.72 5.37 10.33
CA ASP A 41 24.89 4.47 10.17
C ASP A 41 25.36 4.28 8.72
N ASN A 42 24.88 5.07 7.73
CA ASN A 42 25.24 4.90 6.30
C ASN A 42 25.12 3.46 5.75
N ARG A 43 24.67 2.51 6.56
CA ARG A 43 24.41 1.16 6.11
C ARG A 43 23.16 1.17 5.26
N GLN A 44 23.25 0.51 4.15
CA GLN A 44 22.12 0.34 3.24
C GLN A 44 21.00 -0.39 4.00
N PRO A 45 19.79 0.19 4.23
CA PRO A 45 18.69 -0.51 4.91
C PRO A 45 18.32 -1.83 4.22
N TRP A 46 18.80 -1.98 3.03
CA TRP A 46 18.62 -3.07 2.10
C TRP A 46 19.39 -4.34 2.50
N GLU A 47 20.66 -4.23 2.91
CA GLU A 47 21.54 -5.40 3.07
C GLU A 47 21.30 -6.24 4.34
N GLY A 48 20.36 -5.88 5.16
CA GLY A 48 19.99 -6.64 6.37
C GLY A 48 18.47 -6.74 6.57
N SER A 49 17.68 -6.26 5.61
CA SER A 49 16.22 -6.32 5.74
C SER A 49 15.72 -7.75 5.58
N PRO A 50 14.84 -8.24 6.47
CA PRO A 50 14.22 -9.57 6.38
C PRO A 50 13.33 -9.72 5.15
N LEU A 51 13.04 -8.62 4.44
CA LEU A 51 12.24 -8.61 3.22
C LEU A 51 13.04 -8.92 1.96
N ILE A 52 14.38 -8.89 2.02
CA ILE A 52 15.24 -9.13 0.84
C ILE A 52 15.06 -10.51 0.23
N PRO A 53 15.00 -11.61 1.00
CA PRO A 53 14.76 -12.92 0.41
C PRO A 53 13.44 -12.97 -0.38
N PHE A 54 12.37 -12.44 0.18
CA PHE A 54 11.08 -12.32 -0.48
C PHE A 54 11.16 -11.51 -1.78
N LEU A 55 11.73 -10.31 -1.72
CA LEU A 55 11.84 -9.42 -2.89
C LEU A 55 12.67 -10.05 -4.01
N ARG A 56 13.80 -10.66 -3.68
CA ARG A 56 14.66 -11.35 -4.68
C ARG A 56 13.97 -12.53 -5.34
N LYS A 57 13.11 -13.23 -4.61
CA LYS A 57 12.41 -14.41 -5.10
C LYS A 57 11.16 -14.08 -5.93
N HIS A 58 10.43 -13.01 -5.53
CA HIS A 58 9.08 -12.78 -6.01
C HIS A 58 8.90 -11.48 -6.80
N VAL A 59 9.89 -10.57 -6.80
CA VAL A 59 9.79 -9.27 -7.46
C VAL A 59 10.90 -9.14 -8.49
N LYS A 60 10.53 -9.05 -9.77
CA LYS A 60 11.48 -8.72 -10.84
C LYS A 60 11.84 -7.24 -10.74
N ALA A 61 13.13 -6.93 -10.65
CA ALA A 61 13.60 -5.58 -10.38
C ALA A 61 14.78 -5.20 -11.27
N THR A 62 14.91 -3.89 -11.58
CA THR A 62 16.09 -3.33 -12.26
C THR A 62 17.31 -3.38 -11.34
N ALA A 63 18.48 -3.14 -11.91
CA ALA A 63 19.61 -2.70 -11.12
C ALA A 63 19.25 -1.43 -10.33
N ARG A 64 19.88 -1.25 -9.17
CA ARG A 64 19.60 -0.13 -8.28
C ARG A 64 20.10 1.18 -8.90
N LEU A 65 19.20 2.14 -9.07
CA LEU A 65 19.54 3.49 -9.47
C LEU A 65 20.23 4.22 -8.30
N ARG A 66 21.34 4.91 -8.59
CA ARG A 66 22.14 5.60 -7.57
C ARG A 66 21.80 7.08 -7.46
N CYS A 67 21.34 7.67 -8.54
CA CYS A 67 20.98 9.08 -8.60
C CYS A 67 19.83 9.32 -9.60
N PRO A 68 19.19 10.52 -9.59
CA PRO A 68 18.11 10.84 -10.54
C PRO A 68 18.51 10.77 -12.01
N LEU A 69 19.78 10.97 -12.32
CA LEU A 69 20.29 10.90 -13.72
C LEU A 69 20.31 9.45 -14.24
N ASP A 70 20.35 8.46 -13.34
CA ASP A 70 20.32 7.06 -13.73
C ASP A 70 18.98 6.62 -14.34
N PHE A 71 17.93 7.44 -14.19
CA PHE A 71 16.65 7.15 -14.86
C PHE A 71 16.77 7.12 -16.39
N ASP A 72 17.75 7.77 -17.00
CA ASP A 72 17.99 7.64 -18.44
C ASP A 72 18.40 6.21 -18.82
N GLN A 73 19.05 5.47 -17.91
CA GLN A 73 19.42 4.07 -18.10
C GLN A 73 18.20 3.14 -18.19
N LEU A 74 17.02 3.56 -17.71
CA LEU A 74 15.78 2.80 -17.86
C LEU A 74 15.38 2.61 -19.33
N ARG A 75 15.86 3.45 -20.22
CA ARG A 75 15.63 3.31 -21.66
C ARG A 75 16.33 2.07 -22.23
N GLU A 76 17.46 1.66 -21.64
CA GLU A 76 18.23 0.49 -22.05
C GLU A 76 17.47 -0.81 -21.80
N TYR A 77 16.48 -0.80 -20.89
CA TYR A 77 15.61 -1.94 -20.63
C TYR A 77 14.53 -2.14 -21.69
N GLY A 78 14.32 -1.18 -22.59
CA GLY A 78 13.33 -1.28 -23.66
C GLY A 78 11.89 -1.37 -23.17
N PHE A 79 11.55 -0.70 -22.04
CA PHE A 79 10.19 -0.75 -21.51
C PHE A 79 9.17 -0.14 -22.48
N GLU A 80 8.09 -0.88 -22.72
CA GLU A 80 6.98 -0.47 -23.60
C GLU A 80 5.97 0.43 -22.89
N GLY A 81 5.93 0.44 -21.55
CA GLY A 81 5.03 1.26 -20.74
C GLY A 81 5.54 1.47 -19.31
N TYR A 82 4.93 2.42 -18.62
CA TYR A 82 5.34 2.82 -17.28
C TYR A 82 4.13 2.93 -16.36
N VAL A 83 4.24 2.31 -15.19
CA VAL A 83 3.24 2.40 -14.12
C VAL A 83 3.88 3.02 -12.89
N ALA A 84 3.37 4.17 -12.45
CA ALA A 84 3.68 4.69 -11.12
C ALA A 84 2.77 4.00 -10.13
N GLY A 85 3.37 3.19 -9.26
CA GLY A 85 2.63 2.32 -8.37
C GLY A 85 1.93 3.05 -7.24
N SER A 86 1.30 2.31 -6.42
CA SER A 86 0.49 2.76 -5.31
C SER A 86 1.32 3.40 -4.18
N ASP A 87 0.66 3.69 -3.07
CA ASP A 87 1.18 4.37 -1.88
C ASP A 87 1.32 5.89 -2.02
N GLN A 88 1.90 6.53 -1.02
CA GLN A 88 1.98 7.99 -0.87
C GLN A 88 2.99 8.63 -1.84
N ILE A 89 3.02 8.16 -3.09
CA ILE A 89 3.96 8.63 -4.10
C ILE A 89 3.76 10.11 -4.49
N TRP A 90 2.58 10.66 -4.23
CA TRP A 90 2.25 12.07 -4.48
C TRP A 90 2.10 12.89 -3.19
N ALA A 91 2.49 12.32 -2.03
CA ALA A 91 2.46 13.05 -0.77
C ALA A 91 3.52 14.16 -0.73
N PRO A 92 3.14 15.41 -0.38
CA PRO A 92 4.09 16.52 -0.27
C PRO A 92 5.18 16.33 0.80
N SER A 93 4.92 15.44 1.75
CA SER A 93 5.87 15.06 2.81
C SER A 93 6.87 14.00 2.38
N PHE A 94 6.71 13.42 1.19
CA PHE A 94 7.59 12.38 0.70
C PHE A 94 9.02 12.91 0.56
N ARG A 95 9.95 12.36 1.36
CA ARG A 95 11.30 12.93 1.55
C ARG A 95 12.31 12.60 0.45
N LEU A 96 11.92 11.83 -0.56
CA LEU A 96 12.75 11.50 -1.71
C LEU A 96 12.89 12.70 -2.68
N ARG A 97 13.36 13.86 -2.19
CA ARG A 97 13.37 15.11 -2.98
C ARG A 97 14.02 14.96 -4.36
N SER A 98 15.11 14.23 -4.47
CA SER A 98 15.84 14.02 -5.74
C SER A 98 15.09 13.09 -6.70
N PHE A 99 14.37 12.08 -6.19
CA PHE A 99 13.61 11.12 -7.00
C PHE A 99 12.12 11.47 -7.11
N TYR A 100 11.66 12.49 -6.39
CA TYR A 100 10.23 12.81 -6.33
C TYR A 100 9.63 13.13 -7.69
N SER A 101 10.35 13.84 -8.54
CA SER A 101 9.90 14.16 -9.90
C SER A 101 9.72 12.90 -10.77
N ALA A 102 10.47 11.83 -10.48
CA ALA A 102 10.36 10.57 -11.20
C ALA A 102 9.00 9.88 -10.96
N MET A 103 8.34 10.13 -9.81
CA MET A 103 6.98 9.64 -9.54
C MET A 103 5.94 10.27 -10.47
N PHE A 104 6.31 11.36 -11.15
CA PHE A 104 5.55 12.03 -12.21
C PHE A 104 6.12 11.71 -13.60
N MET A 105 6.99 10.71 -13.72
CA MET A 105 7.65 10.28 -14.95
C MET A 105 8.38 11.43 -15.69
N SER A 106 9.02 12.32 -14.90
CA SER A 106 9.74 13.49 -15.45
C SER A 106 10.98 13.12 -16.25
N PHE A 107 11.50 11.91 -16.09
CA PHE A 107 12.65 11.37 -16.83
C PHE A 107 12.31 11.00 -18.27
N LEU A 108 11.03 10.85 -18.61
CA LEU A 108 10.61 10.54 -19.97
C LEU A 108 10.57 11.80 -20.83
N PRO A 109 11.10 11.75 -22.08
CA PRO A 109 11.03 12.86 -23.02
C PRO A 109 9.60 13.37 -23.22
N ARG A 110 9.46 14.65 -23.62
CA ARG A 110 8.12 15.21 -23.87
C ARG A 110 7.37 14.49 -25.00
N GLY A 111 8.10 13.96 -25.98
CA GLY A 111 7.56 13.23 -27.13
C GLY A 111 7.39 11.73 -26.90
N ASP A 112 7.72 11.24 -25.71
CA ASP A 112 7.57 9.83 -25.39
C ASP A 112 6.12 9.37 -25.52
N GLN A 113 5.91 8.28 -26.29
CA GLN A 113 4.61 7.75 -26.64
C GLN A 113 4.21 6.50 -25.81
N SER A 114 5.10 5.97 -24.96
CA SER A 114 4.79 4.81 -24.14
C SER A 114 3.58 5.08 -23.24
N PRO A 115 2.70 4.10 -22.96
CA PRO A 115 1.64 4.21 -21.98
C PRO A 115 2.18 4.62 -20.61
N LYS A 116 1.53 5.57 -19.98
CA LYS A 116 1.88 6.11 -18.66
C LYS A 116 0.67 6.04 -17.75
N VAL A 117 0.73 5.22 -16.74
CA VAL A 117 -0.38 5.01 -15.82
C VAL A 117 0.06 5.33 -14.40
N VAL A 118 -0.78 6.01 -13.66
CA VAL A 118 -0.69 6.06 -12.21
C VAL A 118 -1.77 5.17 -11.63
N TYR A 119 -1.36 4.19 -10.82
CA TYR A 119 -2.26 3.26 -10.17
C TYR A 119 -2.29 3.47 -8.65
N GLY A 120 -3.42 3.91 -8.13
CA GLY A 120 -3.67 4.01 -6.70
C GLY A 120 -2.71 4.97 -5.96
N ALA A 121 -2.34 6.10 -6.56
CA ALA A 121 -1.53 7.10 -5.88
C ALA A 121 -2.25 7.65 -4.65
N SER A 122 -1.50 7.96 -3.60
CA SER A 122 -2.01 8.64 -2.41
C SER A 122 -1.24 9.94 -2.18
N PHE A 123 -1.98 10.96 -1.77
CA PHE A 123 -1.40 12.23 -1.34
C PHE A 123 -1.01 12.21 0.14
N GLY A 124 -1.33 11.11 0.85
CA GLY A 124 -1.08 11.01 2.27
C GLY A 124 -1.77 12.12 3.05
N ARG A 125 -1.22 12.48 4.21
CA ARG A 125 -1.70 13.64 4.98
C ARG A 125 -1.11 14.93 4.40
N ALA A 126 -1.80 15.49 3.45
CA ALA A 126 -1.33 16.73 2.82
C ALA A 126 -1.77 17.97 3.61
N LYS A 127 -0.82 18.58 4.33
CA LYS A 127 -0.99 19.99 4.72
C LYS A 127 -0.58 20.86 3.51
N TRP A 128 -1.57 21.40 2.83
CA TRP A 128 -1.36 22.21 1.64
C TRP A 128 -1.07 23.67 2.02
N SER A 129 0.16 24.12 1.72
CA SER A 129 0.51 25.54 1.73
C SER A 129 0.36 26.09 0.31
N LEU A 130 0.20 27.42 0.19
CA LEU A 130 0.12 28.08 -1.12
C LEU A 130 1.32 27.76 -2.01
N SER A 131 2.53 27.76 -1.45
CA SER A 131 3.76 27.42 -2.17
C SER A 131 3.75 25.99 -2.72
N ARG A 132 3.25 25.01 -1.96
CA ARG A 132 3.10 23.62 -2.41
C ARG A 132 2.05 23.51 -3.50
N TRP A 133 0.93 24.20 -3.34
CA TRP A 133 -0.13 24.24 -4.34
C TRP A 133 0.40 24.78 -5.69
N LEU A 134 1.16 25.91 -5.68
CA LEU A 134 1.79 26.48 -6.86
C LEU A 134 2.79 25.50 -7.49
N LEU A 135 3.64 24.86 -6.66
CA LEU A 135 4.60 23.86 -7.15
C LEU A 135 3.90 22.71 -7.89
N TYR A 136 2.82 22.15 -7.34
CA TYR A 136 2.08 21.07 -7.98
C TYR A 136 1.44 21.52 -9.28
N ARG A 137 0.81 22.69 -9.28
CA ARG A 137 0.15 23.25 -10.47
C ARG A 137 1.13 23.59 -11.60
N TRP A 138 2.27 24.18 -11.27
CA TRP A 138 3.19 24.66 -12.32
C TRP A 138 4.22 23.60 -12.74
N LYS A 139 4.73 22.82 -11.79
CA LYS A 139 5.78 21.84 -12.07
C LYS A 139 5.23 20.47 -12.46
N TYR A 140 4.26 19.97 -11.73
CA TYR A 140 3.80 18.58 -11.88
C TYR A 140 2.56 18.42 -12.73
N ALA A 141 1.65 19.40 -12.80
CA ALA A 141 0.46 19.28 -13.64
C ALA A 141 0.78 19.01 -15.13
N PRO A 142 1.78 19.67 -15.76
CA PRO A 142 2.14 19.36 -17.15
C PRO A 142 2.63 17.92 -17.34
N LEU A 143 3.21 17.30 -16.28
CA LEU A 143 3.65 15.92 -16.33
C LEU A 143 2.46 14.96 -16.17
N VAL A 144 1.57 15.23 -15.19
CA VAL A 144 0.40 14.38 -14.93
C VAL A 144 -0.57 14.33 -16.12
N ARG A 145 -0.71 15.44 -16.84
CA ARG A 145 -1.54 15.50 -18.07
C ARG A 145 -1.04 14.63 -19.22
N ARG A 146 0.16 14.05 -19.09
CA ARG A 146 0.72 13.10 -20.06
C ARG A 146 0.33 11.66 -19.77
N PHE A 147 -0.27 11.38 -18.59
CA PHE A 147 -0.69 10.04 -18.22
C PHE A 147 -1.93 9.62 -19.02
N ASP A 148 -1.95 8.38 -19.42
CA ASP A 148 -3.06 7.74 -20.14
C ASP A 148 -4.17 7.29 -19.17
N GLY A 149 -3.81 7.08 -17.90
CA GLY A 149 -4.71 6.80 -16.79
C GLY A 149 -4.19 7.33 -15.47
N VAL A 150 -5.08 7.97 -14.70
CA VAL A 150 -4.77 8.49 -13.36
C VAL A 150 -5.74 7.90 -12.36
N SER A 151 -5.23 7.22 -11.34
CA SER A 151 -6.04 6.73 -10.23
C SER A 151 -5.41 6.97 -8.87
N VAL A 152 -6.27 7.03 -7.87
CA VAL A 152 -5.95 7.32 -6.46
C VAL A 152 -6.60 6.30 -5.55
N ARG A 153 -6.12 6.17 -4.29
CA ARG A 153 -6.68 5.24 -3.30
C ARG A 153 -7.76 5.84 -2.41
N GLU A 154 -7.86 7.16 -2.36
CA GLU A 154 -8.78 7.89 -1.49
C GLU A 154 -9.58 8.93 -2.29
N ASP A 155 -10.83 9.17 -1.87
CA ASP A 155 -11.75 10.11 -2.53
C ASP A 155 -11.21 11.54 -2.55
N GLU A 156 -10.53 11.99 -1.48
CA GLU A 156 -9.87 13.29 -1.44
C GLU A 156 -8.83 13.45 -2.56
N GLY A 157 -8.19 12.35 -2.97
CA GLY A 157 -7.21 12.33 -4.04
C GLY A 157 -7.81 12.72 -5.40
N VAL A 158 -9.08 12.38 -5.66
CA VAL A 158 -9.79 12.79 -6.88
C VAL A 158 -9.90 14.31 -6.94
N GLU A 159 -10.31 14.93 -5.81
CA GLU A 159 -10.41 16.39 -5.71
C GLU A 159 -9.04 17.06 -5.91
N TYR A 160 -7.98 16.50 -5.30
CA TYR A 160 -6.63 17.00 -5.49
C TYR A 160 -6.16 16.88 -6.95
N CYS A 161 -6.45 15.79 -7.65
CA CYS A 161 -6.10 15.62 -9.06
C CYS A 161 -6.79 16.67 -9.92
N ARG A 162 -8.08 16.92 -9.71
CA ARG A 162 -8.83 17.94 -10.42
C ARG A 162 -8.29 19.34 -10.13
N ARG A 163 -8.09 19.66 -8.84
CA ARG A 163 -7.66 20.98 -8.39
C ARG A 163 -6.22 21.33 -8.78
N PHE A 164 -5.27 20.38 -8.61
CA PHE A 164 -3.85 20.67 -8.80
C PHE A 164 -3.38 20.38 -10.23
N PHE A 165 -3.88 19.32 -10.84
CA PHE A 165 -3.39 18.88 -12.13
C PHE A 165 -4.36 19.18 -13.28
N GLY A 166 -5.64 19.42 -12.97
CA GLY A 166 -6.70 19.60 -13.97
C GLY A 166 -6.95 18.33 -14.76
N VAL A 167 -6.90 17.18 -14.08
CA VAL A 167 -7.21 15.86 -14.63
C VAL A 167 -8.26 15.15 -13.78
N ASP A 168 -9.07 14.32 -14.41
CA ASP A 168 -9.95 13.41 -13.69
C ASP A 168 -9.16 12.18 -13.24
N ALA A 169 -9.47 11.69 -12.05
CA ALA A 169 -8.87 10.50 -11.49
C ALA A 169 -9.98 9.52 -11.04
N GLN A 170 -9.71 8.24 -11.14
CA GLN A 170 -10.58 7.18 -10.63
C GLN A 170 -10.08 6.69 -9.28
N VAL A 171 -11.00 6.41 -8.34
CA VAL A 171 -10.65 5.69 -7.11
C VAL A 171 -10.51 4.21 -7.47
N VAL A 172 -9.39 3.62 -7.03
CA VAL A 172 -9.09 2.19 -7.20
C VAL A 172 -8.66 1.58 -5.88
N LEU A 173 -8.84 0.28 -5.74
CA LEU A 173 -8.32 -0.45 -4.59
C LEU A 173 -6.79 -0.51 -4.60
N ASP A 174 -6.23 -0.57 -3.40
CA ASP A 174 -4.81 -0.88 -3.22
C ASP A 174 -4.47 -2.22 -3.91
N PRO A 175 -3.29 -2.36 -4.55
CA PRO A 175 -2.90 -3.61 -5.20
C PRO A 175 -3.00 -4.84 -4.30
N VAL A 176 -2.71 -4.69 -2.99
CA VAL A 176 -2.81 -5.81 -2.03
C VAL A 176 -4.26 -6.26 -1.87
N ALA A 177 -5.23 -5.33 -1.86
CA ALA A 177 -6.66 -5.64 -1.75
C ALA A 177 -7.25 -6.28 -3.03
N MET A 178 -6.48 -6.29 -4.12
CA MET A 178 -6.86 -6.94 -5.38
C MET A 178 -6.60 -8.44 -5.40
N LEU A 179 -5.74 -8.94 -4.50
CA LEU A 179 -5.46 -10.36 -4.31
C LEU A 179 -6.37 -10.92 -3.20
N SER A 180 -6.45 -12.24 -3.10
CA SER A 180 -7.15 -12.92 -2.00
C SER A 180 -6.17 -13.48 -0.97
N GLY A 181 -6.65 -13.79 0.24
CA GLY A 181 -5.86 -14.50 1.24
C GLY A 181 -5.36 -15.86 0.72
N ALA A 182 -6.21 -16.57 -0.03
CA ALA A 182 -5.86 -17.85 -0.67
C ALA A 182 -4.74 -17.71 -1.72
N ASP A 183 -4.65 -16.57 -2.41
CA ASP A 183 -3.54 -16.31 -3.33
C ASP A 183 -2.22 -16.19 -2.56
N PHE A 184 -2.21 -15.47 -1.44
CA PHE A 184 -1.01 -15.38 -0.58
C PHE A 184 -0.62 -16.72 0.01
N GLU A 185 -1.58 -17.51 0.52
CA GLU A 185 -1.32 -18.85 1.04
C GLU A 185 -0.65 -19.74 0.01
N ARG A 186 -1.21 -19.80 -1.21
CA ARG A 186 -0.73 -20.63 -2.29
C ARG A 186 0.64 -20.17 -2.81
N LEU A 187 0.79 -18.87 -3.11
CA LEU A 187 1.98 -18.33 -3.77
C LEU A 187 3.20 -18.30 -2.84
N LEU A 188 2.97 -18.10 -1.54
CA LEU A 188 4.02 -17.96 -0.55
C LEU A 188 4.17 -19.19 0.35
N SER A 189 3.36 -20.25 0.12
CA SER A 189 3.38 -21.49 0.91
C SER A 189 3.26 -21.23 2.43
N LEU A 190 2.34 -20.33 2.82
CA LEU A 190 2.12 -19.94 4.21
C LEU A 190 1.66 -21.13 5.06
N ARG A 191 2.08 -21.15 6.33
CA ARG A 191 1.80 -22.24 7.25
C ARG A 191 0.60 -21.91 8.13
N ARG A 192 -0.49 -22.69 7.99
CA ARG A 192 -1.60 -22.65 8.95
C ARG A 192 -1.22 -23.33 10.25
N ARG A 193 -1.60 -22.73 11.36
CA ARG A 193 -1.47 -23.31 12.71
C ARG A 193 -2.83 -23.79 13.20
N PRO A 194 -2.87 -24.72 14.19
CA PRO A 194 -4.10 -25.07 14.86
C PRO A 194 -4.78 -23.84 15.49
N GLU A 195 -6.10 -23.77 15.46
CA GLU A 195 -6.84 -22.66 16.07
C GLU A 195 -6.58 -22.52 17.57
N SER A 196 -6.26 -23.62 18.26
CA SER A 196 -5.90 -23.62 19.67
C SER A 196 -4.60 -22.86 19.99
N GLU A 197 -3.78 -22.58 18.98
CA GLU A 197 -2.54 -21.78 19.11
C GLU A 197 -2.75 -20.32 18.71
N ALA A 198 -3.96 -19.97 18.27
CA ALA A 198 -4.26 -18.62 17.83
C ALA A 198 -4.25 -17.63 19.00
N GLY A 199 -3.62 -16.49 18.79
CA GLY A 199 -3.55 -15.39 19.74
C GLY A 199 -3.96 -14.05 19.11
N VAL A 200 -3.71 -12.96 19.81
CA VAL A 200 -3.87 -11.62 19.27
C VAL A 200 -2.62 -11.25 18.48
N PHE A 201 -2.79 -10.93 17.21
CA PHE A 201 -1.70 -10.44 16.36
C PHE A 201 -1.77 -8.91 16.25
N ALA A 202 -0.74 -8.24 16.72
CA ALA A 202 -0.64 -6.78 16.76
C ALA A 202 0.42 -6.28 15.78
N TYR A 203 -0.01 -5.72 14.64
CA TYR A 203 0.88 -5.02 13.71
C TYR A 203 0.76 -3.51 13.93
N ILE A 204 1.65 -2.97 14.74
CA ILE A 204 1.59 -1.60 15.25
C ILE A 204 2.85 -0.82 14.88
N LEU A 205 2.68 0.23 14.08
CA LEU A 205 3.75 1.10 13.62
C LEU A 205 4.13 2.17 14.65
N ASP A 206 3.14 2.67 15.40
CA ASP A 206 3.31 3.69 16.44
C ASP A 206 2.78 3.16 17.78
N PRO A 207 3.59 2.44 18.57
CA PRO A 207 3.16 1.85 19.85
C PRO A 207 2.66 2.89 20.85
N SER A 208 1.64 2.54 21.62
CA SER A 208 1.15 3.34 22.74
C SER A 208 0.53 2.44 23.82
N PRO A 209 0.44 2.91 25.09
CA PRO A 209 -0.22 2.17 26.16
C PRO A 209 -1.65 1.78 25.81
N LEU A 210 -2.39 2.67 25.16
CA LEU A 210 -3.77 2.40 24.73
C LEU A 210 -3.84 1.19 23.77
N LYS A 211 -2.97 1.14 22.77
CA LYS A 211 -2.93 0.04 21.79
C LYS A 211 -2.58 -1.28 22.46
N SER A 212 -1.60 -1.28 23.37
CA SER A 212 -1.24 -2.45 24.17
C SER A 212 -2.39 -2.89 25.09
N GLY A 213 -3.11 -1.93 25.67
CA GLY A 213 -4.28 -2.19 26.48
C GLY A 213 -5.40 -2.88 25.70
N VAL A 214 -5.68 -2.42 24.48
CA VAL A 214 -6.69 -3.07 23.60
C VAL A 214 -6.26 -4.49 23.22
N CYS A 215 -4.99 -4.72 22.92
CA CYS A 215 -4.49 -6.07 22.62
C CYS A 215 -4.72 -7.02 23.79
N GLU A 216 -4.36 -6.61 25.02
CA GLU A 216 -4.49 -7.44 26.20
C GLU A 216 -5.96 -7.65 26.59
N GLU A 217 -6.81 -6.63 26.46
CA GLU A 217 -8.24 -6.74 26.71
C GLU A 217 -8.90 -7.74 25.74
N MET A 218 -8.55 -7.68 24.44
CA MET A 218 -9.05 -8.65 23.47
C MET A 218 -8.56 -10.05 23.75
N ARG A 219 -7.27 -10.22 24.10
CA ARG A 219 -6.73 -11.52 24.52
C ARG A 219 -7.53 -12.13 25.67
N ARG A 220 -7.79 -11.30 26.71
CA ARG A 220 -8.55 -11.71 27.90
C ARG A 220 -10.00 -12.08 27.58
N ARG A 221 -10.69 -11.26 26.77
CA ARG A 221 -12.11 -11.48 26.42
C ARG A 221 -12.31 -12.71 25.55
N LEU A 222 -11.41 -12.93 24.61
CA LEU A 222 -11.50 -14.10 23.72
C LEU A 222 -10.94 -15.39 24.35
N GLY A 223 -10.19 -15.29 25.46
CA GLY A 223 -9.57 -16.44 26.08
C GLY A 223 -8.53 -17.14 25.20
N VAL A 224 -7.86 -16.35 24.33
CA VAL A 224 -6.91 -16.85 23.33
C VAL A 224 -5.47 -16.75 23.82
N GLY A 225 -4.54 -17.31 23.02
CA GLY A 225 -3.09 -17.28 23.28
C GLY A 225 -2.48 -15.88 23.38
N ASP A 226 -1.17 -15.84 23.44
CA ASP A 226 -0.42 -14.61 23.69
C ASP A 226 -0.59 -13.53 22.62
N VAL A 227 -0.23 -12.30 23.01
CA VAL A 227 -0.14 -11.17 22.08
C VAL A 227 1.20 -11.22 21.36
N THR A 228 1.17 -11.39 20.03
CA THR A 228 2.35 -11.26 19.18
C THR A 228 2.40 -9.85 18.60
N LEU A 229 3.40 -9.05 19.02
CA LEU A 229 3.58 -7.68 18.55
C LEU A 229 4.66 -7.61 17.47
N ILE A 230 4.30 -7.09 16.30
CA ILE A 230 5.23 -6.77 15.21
C ILE A 230 5.15 -5.28 14.89
N GLY A 231 6.30 -4.67 14.71
CA GLY A 231 6.43 -3.28 14.25
C GLY A 231 6.95 -3.16 12.83
N ASP A 232 7.33 -1.93 12.45
CA ASP A 232 7.97 -1.64 11.17
C ASP A 232 9.40 -2.23 11.13
N CYS A 233 9.80 -2.77 9.99
CA CYS A 233 11.18 -3.27 9.75
C CYS A 233 12.27 -2.21 9.95
N SER A 234 11.93 -0.93 9.98
CA SER A 234 12.88 0.15 10.27
C SER A 234 13.23 0.28 11.76
N ARG A 235 12.48 -0.39 12.65
CA ARG A 235 12.71 -0.35 14.09
C ARG A 235 13.78 -1.38 14.49
N LYS A 236 14.80 -0.91 15.23
CA LYS A 236 15.89 -1.77 15.72
C LYS A 236 15.59 -2.47 17.05
N ASP A 237 14.54 -2.04 17.73
CA ASP A 237 14.13 -2.49 19.07
C ASP A 237 13.09 -3.61 19.04
N ILE A 238 12.73 -4.09 17.87
CA ILE A 238 11.74 -5.15 17.65
C ILE A 238 12.36 -6.26 16.80
N GLU A 239 12.02 -7.50 17.11
CA GLU A 239 12.39 -8.65 16.29
C GLU A 239 11.84 -8.50 14.87
N HIS A 240 12.70 -8.74 13.90
CA HIS A 240 12.35 -8.64 12.49
C HIS A 240 11.86 -9.98 11.97
N HIS A 241 10.68 -9.97 11.35
CA HIS A 241 10.07 -11.14 10.75
C HIS A 241 10.26 -11.14 9.23
N THR A 242 10.29 -12.33 8.62
CA THR A 242 10.23 -12.44 7.16
C THR A 242 8.84 -12.01 6.66
N MET A 243 8.69 -11.81 5.35
CA MET A 243 7.38 -11.50 4.76
C MET A 243 6.37 -12.62 5.05
N GLU A 244 6.81 -13.86 4.95
CA GLU A 244 5.98 -15.04 5.20
C GLU A 244 5.51 -15.07 6.66
N GLN A 245 6.41 -14.90 7.62
CA GLN A 245 6.08 -14.85 9.05
C GLN A 245 5.10 -13.73 9.39
N TRP A 246 5.28 -12.55 8.77
CA TRP A 246 4.37 -11.42 8.95
C TRP A 246 2.97 -11.72 8.42
N LEU A 247 2.85 -12.33 7.24
CA LEU A 247 1.57 -12.76 6.66
C LEU A 247 0.93 -13.91 7.46
N GLU A 248 1.74 -14.88 7.90
CA GLU A 248 1.29 -15.97 8.78
C GLU A 248 0.72 -15.44 10.09
N GLY A 249 1.27 -14.33 10.61
CA GLY A 249 0.73 -13.64 11.77
C GLY A 249 -0.72 -13.23 11.58
N PHE A 250 -1.06 -12.61 10.45
CA PHE A 250 -2.46 -12.28 10.13
C PHE A 250 -3.29 -13.53 9.90
N MET A 251 -2.80 -14.45 9.08
CA MET A 251 -3.53 -15.66 8.72
C MET A 251 -3.91 -16.53 9.93
N ASN A 252 -3.03 -16.63 10.93
CA ASN A 252 -3.21 -17.48 12.10
C ASN A 252 -3.76 -16.73 13.33
N ALA A 253 -4.03 -15.42 13.23
CA ALA A 253 -4.58 -14.65 14.34
C ALA A 253 -6.00 -15.09 14.71
N ALA A 254 -6.31 -15.10 16.00
CA ALA A 254 -7.67 -15.10 16.51
C ALA A 254 -8.30 -13.69 16.40
N PHE A 255 -7.47 -12.65 16.59
CA PHE A 255 -7.87 -11.26 16.49
C PHE A 255 -6.68 -10.41 16.05
N VAL A 256 -6.92 -9.39 15.24
CA VAL A 256 -5.88 -8.47 14.76
C VAL A 256 -6.06 -7.08 15.36
N VAL A 257 -4.97 -6.48 15.85
CA VAL A 257 -4.91 -5.07 16.23
C VAL A 257 -3.87 -4.38 15.36
N THR A 258 -4.25 -3.31 14.68
CA THR A 258 -3.30 -2.61 13.81
C THR A 258 -3.55 -1.09 13.75
N ASP A 259 -2.51 -0.33 13.42
CA ASP A 259 -2.59 1.08 13.02
C ASP A 259 -2.08 1.29 11.59
N SER A 260 -1.93 0.19 10.85
CA SER A 260 -1.43 0.16 9.48
C SER A 260 -2.57 -0.05 8.47
N PHE A 261 -2.57 0.72 7.40
CA PHE A 261 -3.50 0.50 6.28
C PHE A 261 -3.37 -0.92 5.70
N HIS A 262 -2.14 -1.39 5.46
CA HIS A 262 -1.94 -2.75 4.96
C HIS A 262 -2.31 -3.83 5.99
N GLY A 263 -2.12 -3.54 7.28
CA GLY A 263 -2.63 -4.41 8.34
C GLY A 263 -4.15 -4.57 8.28
N THR A 264 -4.87 -3.47 8.03
CA THR A 264 -6.33 -3.52 7.84
C THR A 264 -6.71 -4.31 6.60
N VAL A 265 -6.05 -4.06 5.46
CA VAL A 265 -6.29 -4.83 4.23
C VAL A 265 -6.07 -6.32 4.45
N LEU A 266 -4.98 -6.72 5.11
CA LEU A 266 -4.68 -8.13 5.39
C LEU A 266 -5.68 -8.76 6.35
N SER A 267 -6.18 -8.01 7.34
CA SER A 267 -7.25 -8.50 8.22
C SER A 267 -8.51 -8.85 7.43
N LEU A 268 -8.86 -8.01 6.45
CA LEU A 268 -9.98 -8.30 5.54
C LEU A 268 -9.70 -9.53 4.66
N LEU A 269 -8.51 -9.62 4.06
CA LEU A 269 -8.16 -10.71 3.12
C LEU A 269 -8.05 -12.08 3.81
N PHE A 270 -7.62 -12.12 5.06
CA PHE A 270 -7.56 -13.35 5.85
C PHE A 270 -8.81 -13.58 6.71
N HIS A 271 -9.86 -12.79 6.51
CA HIS A 271 -11.16 -12.91 7.18
C HIS A 271 -11.05 -12.91 8.72
N LYS A 272 -10.27 -11.97 9.27
CA LYS A 272 -10.03 -11.88 10.71
C LYS A 272 -10.89 -10.81 11.37
N PRO A 273 -11.42 -11.06 12.58
CA PRO A 273 -11.93 -9.96 13.38
C PRO A 273 -10.76 -9.04 13.77
N PHE A 274 -10.99 -7.73 13.76
CA PHE A 274 -9.90 -6.78 13.93
C PHE A 274 -10.35 -5.47 14.59
N ALA A 275 -9.39 -4.73 15.11
CA ALA A 275 -9.52 -3.32 15.46
C ALA A 275 -8.41 -2.52 14.77
N VAL A 276 -8.76 -1.37 14.22
CA VAL A 276 -7.80 -0.50 13.58
C VAL A 276 -7.73 0.86 14.28
N PHE A 277 -6.55 1.24 14.71
CA PHE A 277 -6.31 2.58 15.22
C PHE A 277 -6.11 3.56 14.08
N CYS A 278 -7.04 4.51 13.98
CA CYS A 278 -6.94 5.57 13.01
C CYS A 278 -5.90 6.60 13.47
N ASN A 279 -4.68 6.48 12.97
CA ASN A 279 -3.65 7.47 13.23
C ASN A 279 -3.86 8.69 12.33
N ALA A 280 -4.35 9.79 12.92
CA ALA A 280 -4.53 11.06 12.24
C ALA A 280 -3.24 11.56 11.55
N CYS A 281 -2.06 11.13 12.03
CA CYS A 281 -0.77 11.45 11.43
C CYS A 281 -0.42 10.64 10.19
N ARG A 282 -1.12 9.53 9.90
CA ARG A 282 -0.82 8.61 8.78
C ARG A 282 -1.91 8.57 7.69
N GLY A 283 -2.86 9.50 7.71
CA GLY A 283 -3.92 9.61 6.68
C GLY A 283 -5.16 8.78 7.04
N ALA A 284 -5.98 9.33 7.93
CA ALA A 284 -7.24 8.74 8.41
C ALA A 284 -8.24 8.43 7.29
N SER A 285 -8.29 9.28 6.26
CA SER A 285 -9.22 9.16 5.13
C SER A 285 -9.12 7.83 4.40
N ARG A 286 -7.91 7.21 4.34
CA ARG A 286 -7.71 5.92 3.67
C ARG A 286 -8.43 4.77 4.36
N PHE A 287 -8.49 4.78 5.69
CA PHE A 287 -9.22 3.76 6.46
C PHE A 287 -10.72 3.92 6.25
N ALA A 288 -11.22 5.16 6.31
CA ALA A 288 -12.62 5.44 6.07
C ALA A 288 -13.05 5.08 4.63
N SER A 289 -12.25 5.46 3.62
CA SER A 289 -12.52 5.11 2.22
C SER A 289 -12.54 3.60 1.98
N LEU A 290 -11.78 2.81 2.76
CA LEU A 290 -11.78 1.35 2.65
C LEU A 290 -12.95 0.73 3.44
N LEU A 291 -13.13 1.11 4.70
CA LEU A 291 -14.01 0.39 5.63
C LEU A 291 -15.48 0.82 5.55
N LYS A 292 -15.75 2.10 5.25
CA LYS A 292 -17.12 2.61 5.19
C LYS A 292 -17.97 1.94 4.11
N PRO A 293 -17.49 1.72 2.87
CA PRO A 293 -18.27 0.99 1.87
C PRO A 293 -18.56 -0.48 2.24
N LEU A 294 -17.76 -1.02 3.20
CA LEU A 294 -17.92 -2.39 3.70
C LEU A 294 -18.81 -2.46 4.95
N GLY A 295 -19.23 -1.32 5.51
CA GLY A 295 -19.99 -1.26 6.76
C GLY A 295 -19.18 -1.71 7.98
N LEU A 296 -17.88 -1.39 8.00
CA LEU A 296 -16.92 -1.79 9.03
C LEU A 296 -16.27 -0.59 9.74
N GLU A 297 -16.88 0.58 9.67
CA GLU A 297 -16.39 1.78 10.34
C GLU A 297 -16.33 1.65 11.85
N ASP A 298 -17.17 0.82 12.46
CA ASP A 298 -17.20 0.55 13.90
C ASP A 298 -15.93 -0.18 14.40
N HIS A 299 -15.13 -0.74 13.49
CA HIS A 299 -13.83 -1.31 13.81
C HIS A 299 -12.71 -0.27 13.95
N ILE A 300 -13.00 1.01 13.66
CA ILE A 300 -12.03 2.10 13.75
C ILE A 300 -12.02 2.67 15.17
N ILE A 301 -10.83 2.70 15.77
CA ILE A 301 -10.57 3.36 17.05
C ILE A 301 -9.88 4.69 16.77
N ASP A 302 -10.49 5.77 17.22
CA ASP A 302 -9.95 7.13 17.17
C ASP A 302 -10.05 7.82 18.53
N GLU A 303 -9.74 9.13 18.58
CA GLU A 303 -9.76 9.92 19.80
C GLU A 303 -11.16 10.07 20.42
N THR A 304 -12.22 9.78 19.67
CA THR A 304 -13.63 9.92 20.10
C THR A 304 -14.25 8.58 20.50
N SER A 305 -13.57 7.48 20.26
CA SER A 305 -14.07 6.12 20.49
C SER A 305 -14.24 5.84 21.98
N CYS A 306 -15.43 5.40 22.37
CA CYS A 306 -15.71 4.90 23.72
C CYS A 306 -15.38 3.41 23.75
N LEU A 307 -14.34 3.02 24.50
CA LEU A 307 -13.90 1.64 24.62
C LEU A 307 -14.62 0.93 25.77
N ASP A 308 -15.93 0.84 25.68
CA ASP A 308 -16.79 0.15 26.63
C ASP A 308 -16.99 -1.35 26.25
N ASP A 309 -17.76 -2.08 27.07
CA ASP A 309 -18.04 -3.48 26.83
C ASP A 309 -18.78 -3.71 25.51
N GLN A 310 -19.70 -2.84 25.13
CA GLN A 310 -20.45 -2.94 23.88
C GLN A 310 -19.53 -2.78 22.66
N PHE A 311 -18.56 -1.87 22.74
CA PHE A 311 -17.55 -1.71 21.70
C PHE A 311 -16.72 -3.00 21.54
N TYR A 312 -16.16 -3.50 22.63
CA TYR A 312 -15.35 -4.73 22.60
C TYR A 312 -16.13 -5.95 22.10
N GLU A 313 -17.39 -6.11 22.52
CA GLU A 313 -18.25 -7.17 22.00
C GLU A 313 -18.53 -7.01 20.50
N GLY A 314 -18.65 -5.76 20.03
CA GLY A 314 -18.85 -5.44 18.62
C GLY A 314 -17.68 -5.89 17.77
N ILE A 315 -16.47 -5.43 18.09
CA ILE A 315 -15.25 -5.74 17.31
C ILE A 315 -14.78 -7.21 17.44
N ALA A 316 -15.18 -7.90 18.52
CA ALA A 316 -14.86 -9.33 18.72
C ALA A 316 -15.61 -10.23 17.73
N ARG A 317 -16.73 -9.77 17.20
CA ARG A 317 -17.51 -10.54 16.23
C ARG A 317 -16.75 -10.62 14.91
N ILE A 318 -16.77 -11.80 14.30
CA ILE A 318 -16.25 -11.98 12.96
C ILE A 318 -17.17 -11.21 11.99
N PRO A 319 -16.65 -10.27 11.20
CA PRO A 319 -17.44 -9.59 10.17
C PRO A 319 -18.10 -10.59 9.21
N ASP A 320 -19.22 -10.21 8.64
CA ASP A 320 -19.86 -10.96 7.54
C ASP A 320 -18.98 -10.83 6.28
N TYR A 321 -18.02 -11.73 6.16
CA TYR A 321 -17.07 -11.71 5.06
C TYR A 321 -17.65 -12.08 3.70
N GLU A 322 -18.80 -12.77 3.65
CA GLU A 322 -19.52 -12.97 2.38
C GLU A 322 -20.03 -11.62 1.85
N ARG A 323 -20.61 -10.81 2.73
CA ARG A 323 -21.03 -9.45 2.40
C ARG A 323 -19.85 -8.55 2.05
N VAL A 324 -18.75 -8.63 2.80
CA VAL A 324 -17.52 -7.85 2.53
C VAL A 324 -16.96 -8.19 1.15
N GLU A 325 -16.82 -9.46 0.82
CA GLU A 325 -16.31 -9.90 -0.49
C GLU A 325 -17.27 -9.49 -1.64
N ALA A 326 -18.57 -9.61 -1.43
CA ALA A 326 -19.57 -9.15 -2.41
C ALA A 326 -19.47 -7.63 -2.65
N ALA A 327 -19.15 -6.83 -1.62
CA ALA A 327 -18.95 -5.38 -1.74
C ALA A 327 -17.61 -5.04 -2.41
N LEU A 328 -16.55 -5.82 -2.19
CA LEU A 328 -15.21 -5.62 -2.79
C LEU A 328 -15.18 -6.03 -4.27
N ALA A 329 -15.96 -7.02 -4.70
CA ALA A 329 -15.88 -7.58 -6.04
C ALA A 329 -16.09 -6.54 -7.16
N PRO A 330 -17.11 -5.62 -7.12
CA PRO A 330 -17.25 -4.58 -8.11
C PRO A 330 -16.07 -3.60 -8.15
N ALA A 331 -15.53 -3.25 -6.98
CA ALA A 331 -14.37 -2.35 -6.87
C ALA A 331 -13.11 -3.00 -7.43
N ARG A 332 -12.87 -4.30 -7.17
CA ARG A 332 -11.78 -5.07 -7.81
C ARG A 332 -11.92 -5.07 -9.33
N GLN A 333 -13.12 -5.36 -9.85
CA GLN A 333 -13.36 -5.34 -11.30
C GLN A 333 -13.12 -3.96 -11.92
N ALA A 334 -13.59 -2.88 -11.26
CA ALA A 334 -13.40 -1.52 -11.72
C ALA A 334 -11.91 -1.14 -11.73
N SER A 335 -11.17 -1.52 -10.69
CA SER A 335 -9.73 -1.28 -10.56
C SER A 335 -8.92 -2.02 -11.63
N LEU A 336 -9.28 -3.27 -11.92
CA LEU A 336 -8.63 -4.07 -12.96
C LEU A 336 -8.93 -3.53 -14.36
N ARG A 337 -10.19 -3.15 -14.63
CA ARG A 337 -10.57 -2.50 -15.89
C ARG A 337 -9.80 -1.20 -16.09
N PHE A 338 -9.72 -0.34 -15.06
CA PHE A 338 -8.95 0.89 -15.14
C PHE A 338 -7.48 0.63 -15.56
N LEU A 339 -6.82 -0.35 -14.93
CA LEU A 339 -5.42 -0.67 -15.23
C LEU A 339 -5.26 -1.17 -16.66
N ARG A 340 -6.11 -2.11 -17.10
CA ARG A 340 -6.12 -2.64 -18.47
C ARG A 340 -6.34 -1.55 -19.49
N ASP A 341 -7.47 -0.84 -19.39
CA ASP A 341 -7.88 0.17 -20.37
C ASP A 341 -6.85 1.30 -20.49
N SER A 342 -6.21 1.65 -19.36
CA SER A 342 -5.20 2.71 -19.35
C SER A 342 -3.90 2.30 -20.04
N LEU A 343 -3.53 1.01 -19.98
CA LEU A 343 -2.36 0.47 -20.67
C LEU A 343 -2.63 0.26 -22.16
N GLU A 344 -3.84 -0.13 -22.53
CA GLU A 344 -4.24 -0.42 -23.92
C GLU A 344 -4.63 0.83 -24.73
N LYS A 345 -4.99 1.93 -24.09
CA LYS A 345 -5.50 3.16 -24.76
C LYS A 345 -4.66 3.68 -25.93
N ARG A 346 -3.38 3.36 -26.00
CA ARG A 346 -2.49 3.79 -27.09
C ARG A 346 -2.34 2.78 -28.22
N GLY A 347 -2.45 1.49 -27.96
CA GLY A 347 -2.51 0.48 -29.03
C GLY A 347 -3.64 0.76 -30.02
N ALA A 348 -4.77 1.26 -29.52
CA ALA A 348 -5.92 1.67 -30.34
C ALA A 348 -5.67 3.00 -31.12
N ARG A 349 -4.85 3.92 -30.61
CA ARG A 349 -4.52 5.18 -31.32
C ARG A 349 -3.50 5.01 -32.43
N GLU A 350 -2.62 4.02 -32.35
CA GLU A 350 -1.68 3.70 -33.42
C GLU A 350 -2.33 2.86 -34.54
N ALA A 351 -3.28 2.01 -34.21
CA ALA A 351 -4.05 1.24 -35.20
C ALA A 351 -5.05 2.10 -36.01
N SER A 352 -5.33 3.32 -35.55
CA SER A 352 -6.25 4.28 -36.22
C SER A 352 -5.53 5.41 -36.97
N ARG A 353 -4.21 5.34 -37.10
CA ARG A 353 -3.37 6.21 -37.96
C ARG A 353 -2.73 5.42 -39.08
#